data_15eb5f18a5f44c234b2f64e0cd683d4a
#
_entry.id   15eb5f18a5f44c234b2f64e0cd683d4a
#
_cell.length_a   1.000
_cell.length_b   1.000
_cell.length_c   1.000
_cell.angle_alpha   90.00
_cell.angle_beta   90.00
_cell.angle_gamma   90.00
#
_symmetry.space_group_name_H-M   'P 1'
#
loop_
_entity.id
_entity.type
_entity.pdbx_description
1 polymer ?
#
loop_
_entity_poly.entity_id
_entity_poly.type
_entity_poly.pdbx_seq_one_letter_code
_entity_poly.pdbx_strand_id
1 'polypeptide(L)'
;MEWITSPEAWVALTTLTFLEIVLGVDNIIFISILVGRLPEEQRQRGRVLGLALAMGTRILLLLLITWIMRLQATLFSVLNVDISGRDVILIGGGLFLLAKATLEIHDSLEGEEHEGGAPKKRVSFWSVIIQIGLIDIVFSLDSVITAVGMADHLAVMIIAIVIAVGVMMFAAGAIGRFVDDHPTIKMLALSFLTLIGVALIAEGIDVHIPKGYIYFAMAFSVIVEMLNLRVRRGRPVQLKKKDV
;
A
#
# COMPACT_ATOMS: atom_id res chain seq x y z
N MET A 1 -8.81 24.49 22.19
CA MET A 1 -8.03 24.21 20.94
C MET A 1 -6.65 24.87 21.07
N GLU A 2 -5.89 24.43 22.09
CA GLU A 2 -4.58 25.02 22.43
C GLU A 2 -3.48 24.63 21.43
N TRP A 3 -3.66 23.52 20.69
CA TRP A 3 -2.68 23.05 19.71
C TRP A 3 -2.47 24.00 18.50
N ILE A 4 -3.45 24.86 18.17
CA ILE A 4 -3.35 25.81 17.04
C ILE A 4 -2.27 26.86 17.29
N THR A 5 -1.99 27.18 18.55
CA THR A 5 -0.97 28.17 18.96
C THR A 5 0.39 27.55 19.26
N SER A 6 0.50 26.20 19.27
CA SER A 6 1.74 25.49 19.55
C SER A 6 2.56 25.27 18.26
N PRO A 7 3.79 25.79 18.16
CA PRO A 7 4.68 25.52 17.04
C PRO A 7 4.96 24.01 16.86
N GLU A 8 5.07 23.26 17.96
CA GLU A 8 5.31 21.82 17.93
C GLU A 8 4.17 21.06 17.22
N ALA A 9 2.92 21.48 17.43
CA ALA A 9 1.76 20.89 16.77
C ALA A 9 1.78 21.11 15.25
N TRP A 10 2.25 22.26 14.77
CA TRP A 10 2.41 22.53 13.33
C TRP A 10 3.55 21.74 12.71
N VAL A 11 4.66 21.58 13.42
CA VAL A 11 5.77 20.72 12.99
C VAL A 11 5.29 19.28 12.91
N ALA A 12 4.59 18.78 13.94
CA ALA A 12 4.00 17.44 13.95
C ALA A 12 3.01 17.25 12.80
N LEU A 13 2.10 18.20 12.58
CA LEU A 13 1.13 18.15 11.48
C LEU A 13 1.82 18.05 10.11
N THR A 14 2.80 18.91 9.88
CA THR A 14 3.53 18.92 8.59
C THR A 14 4.30 17.62 8.38
N THR A 15 5.01 17.16 9.41
CA THR A 15 5.81 15.92 9.36
C THR A 15 4.93 14.71 9.16
N LEU A 16 3.83 14.59 9.93
CA LEU A 16 2.89 13.48 9.78
C LEU A 16 2.20 13.50 8.42
N THR A 17 1.77 14.67 7.94
CA THR A 17 1.15 14.79 6.60
C THR A 17 2.13 14.34 5.53
N PHE A 18 3.39 14.77 5.61
CA PHE A 18 4.41 14.38 4.65
C PHE A 18 4.68 12.87 4.71
N LEU A 19 4.84 12.31 5.91
CA LEU A 19 5.01 10.86 6.10
C LEU A 19 3.82 10.07 5.55
N GLU A 20 2.59 10.49 5.85
CA GLU A 20 1.38 9.84 5.35
C GLU A 20 1.29 9.89 3.81
N ILE A 21 1.69 11.01 3.18
CA ILE A 21 1.75 11.11 1.71
C ILE A 21 2.81 10.14 1.16
N VAL A 22 4.01 10.14 1.71
CA VAL A 22 5.11 9.26 1.26
C VAL A 22 4.73 7.79 1.40
N LEU A 23 4.20 7.40 2.57
CA LEU A 23 3.69 6.03 2.83
C LEU A 23 2.46 5.69 1.99
N GLY A 24 1.68 6.70 1.61
CA GLY A 24 0.47 6.54 0.83
C GLY A 24 0.69 6.40 -0.67
N VAL A 25 1.88 6.71 -1.20
CA VAL A 25 2.18 6.54 -2.63
C VAL A 25 2.03 5.08 -3.05
N ASP A 26 2.55 4.16 -2.27
CA ASP A 26 2.45 2.72 -2.52
C ASP A 26 0.99 2.26 -2.49
N ASN A 27 0.20 2.78 -1.54
CA ASN A 27 -1.23 2.50 -1.44
C ASN A 27 -1.98 2.99 -2.68
N ILE A 28 -1.66 4.18 -3.23
CA ILE A 28 -2.29 4.67 -4.46
C ILE A 28 -1.98 3.76 -5.64
N ILE A 29 -0.72 3.39 -5.81
CA ILE A 29 -0.29 2.50 -6.90
C ILE A 29 -1.01 1.16 -6.77
N PHE A 30 -1.10 0.64 -5.55
CA PHE A 30 -1.74 -0.63 -5.25
C PHE A 30 -3.26 -0.61 -5.51
N ILE A 31 -3.93 0.44 -5.01
CA ILE A 31 -5.34 0.68 -5.29
C ILE A 31 -5.57 0.78 -6.80
N SER A 32 -4.67 1.45 -7.53
CA SER A 32 -4.77 1.59 -8.98
C SER A 32 -4.65 0.23 -9.69
N ILE A 33 -3.75 -0.65 -9.27
CA ILE A 33 -3.60 -2.00 -9.83
C ILE A 33 -4.87 -2.83 -9.57
N LEU A 34 -5.39 -2.83 -8.35
CA LEU A 34 -6.61 -3.58 -8.01
C LEU A 34 -7.84 -3.06 -8.75
N VAL A 35 -8.00 -1.74 -8.79
CA VAL A 35 -9.11 -1.07 -9.49
C VAL A 35 -8.99 -1.22 -11.01
N GLY A 36 -7.78 -1.34 -11.55
CA GLY A 36 -7.52 -1.62 -12.96
C GLY A 36 -8.19 -2.92 -13.46
N ARG A 37 -8.46 -3.88 -12.56
CA ARG A 37 -9.21 -5.11 -12.86
C ARG A 37 -10.72 -4.90 -13.02
N LEU A 38 -11.23 -3.76 -12.59
CA LEU A 38 -12.65 -3.41 -12.72
C LEU A 38 -12.95 -2.91 -14.14
N PRO A 39 -14.20 -3.04 -14.62
CA PRO A 39 -14.68 -2.36 -15.80
C PRO A 39 -14.37 -0.86 -15.72
N GLU A 40 -14.03 -0.25 -16.84
CA GLU A 40 -13.55 1.13 -16.92
C GLU A 40 -14.50 2.13 -16.24
N GLU A 41 -15.81 1.92 -16.42
CA GLU A 41 -16.88 2.74 -15.82
C GLU A 41 -16.86 2.72 -14.27
N GLN A 42 -16.34 1.65 -13.67
CA GLN A 42 -16.29 1.45 -12.22
C GLN A 42 -14.96 1.87 -11.59
N ARG A 43 -13.91 2.05 -12.39
CA ARG A 43 -12.55 2.35 -11.90
C ARG A 43 -12.50 3.62 -11.06
N GLN A 44 -13.11 4.70 -11.52
CA GLN A 44 -13.12 5.96 -10.78
C GLN A 44 -13.85 5.83 -9.44
N ARG A 45 -15.01 5.15 -9.44
CA ARG A 45 -15.76 4.87 -8.20
C ARG A 45 -14.97 3.98 -7.25
N GLY A 46 -14.30 2.95 -7.80
CA GLY A 46 -13.43 2.06 -7.03
C GLY A 46 -12.28 2.78 -6.36
N ARG A 47 -11.61 3.71 -7.06
CA ARG A 47 -10.53 4.54 -6.48
C ARG A 47 -11.04 5.42 -5.34
N VAL A 48 -12.12 6.16 -5.57
CA VAL A 48 -12.67 7.08 -4.56
C VAL A 48 -13.13 6.31 -3.33
N LEU A 49 -13.90 5.23 -3.51
CA LEU A 49 -14.38 4.41 -2.40
C LEU A 49 -13.24 3.67 -1.69
N GLY A 50 -12.25 3.18 -2.43
CA GLY A 50 -11.06 2.54 -1.85
C GLY A 50 -10.27 3.50 -0.96
N LEU A 51 -10.00 4.73 -1.44
CA LEU A 51 -9.29 5.74 -0.66
C LEU A 51 -10.13 6.27 0.51
N ALA A 52 -11.45 6.42 0.33
CA ALA A 52 -12.35 6.81 1.43
C ALA A 52 -12.40 5.72 2.52
N LEU A 53 -12.44 4.44 2.12
CA LEU A 53 -12.36 3.33 3.06
C LEU A 53 -11.01 3.32 3.79
N ALA A 54 -9.91 3.50 3.07
CA ALA A 54 -8.58 3.60 3.65
C ALA A 54 -8.47 4.76 4.66
N MET A 55 -9.03 5.92 4.36
CA MET A 55 -9.12 7.03 5.31
C MET A 55 -9.94 6.64 6.55
N GLY A 56 -11.10 6.03 6.34
CA GLY A 56 -11.99 5.60 7.43
C GLY A 56 -11.33 4.57 8.34
N THR A 57 -10.65 3.56 7.79
CA THR A 57 -9.92 2.54 8.55
C THR A 57 -8.78 3.14 9.36
N ARG A 58 -8.00 4.07 8.80
CA ARG A 58 -6.92 4.77 9.52
C ARG A 58 -7.43 5.61 10.69
N ILE A 59 -8.49 6.39 10.47
CA ILE A 59 -9.10 7.18 11.53
C ILE A 59 -9.69 6.25 12.60
N LEU A 60 -10.33 5.15 12.21
CA LEU A 60 -10.87 4.17 13.16
C LEU A 60 -9.74 3.52 13.98
N LEU A 61 -8.64 3.09 13.35
CA LEU A 61 -7.49 2.54 14.04
C LEU A 61 -6.89 3.54 15.03
N LEU A 62 -6.80 4.82 14.63
CA LEU A 62 -6.31 5.88 15.50
C LEU A 62 -7.24 6.10 16.71
N LEU A 63 -8.55 6.07 16.52
CA LEU A 63 -9.52 6.15 17.63
C LEU A 63 -9.46 4.93 18.54
N LEU A 64 -9.12 3.76 18.00
CA LEU A 64 -8.95 2.52 18.73
C LEU A 64 -7.53 2.31 19.27
N ILE A 65 -6.71 3.36 19.29
CA ILE A 65 -5.27 3.25 19.64
C ILE A 65 -5.02 2.56 20.97
N THR A 66 -5.83 2.82 22.00
CA THR A 66 -5.71 2.17 23.29
C THR A 66 -5.94 0.66 23.23
N TRP A 67 -6.77 0.21 22.31
CA TRP A 67 -6.99 -1.21 22.03
C TRP A 67 -5.83 -1.80 21.23
N ILE A 68 -5.33 -1.07 20.21
CA ILE A 68 -4.18 -1.47 19.41
C ILE A 68 -2.92 -1.64 20.28
N MET A 69 -2.71 -0.73 21.24
CA MET A 69 -1.59 -0.85 22.20
C MET A 69 -1.69 -2.13 23.04
N ARG A 70 -2.90 -2.62 23.33
CA ARG A 70 -3.09 -3.90 24.02
C ARG A 70 -2.75 -5.10 23.14
N LEU A 71 -2.84 -4.98 21.82
CA LEU A 71 -2.43 -6.03 20.89
C LEU A 71 -0.93 -6.30 20.89
N GLN A 72 -0.12 -5.41 21.46
CA GLN A 72 1.32 -5.60 21.65
C GLN A 72 1.65 -6.53 22.83
N ALA A 73 0.66 -6.86 23.67
CA ALA A 73 0.86 -7.83 24.75
C ALA A 73 1.12 -9.22 24.17
N THR A 74 2.08 -9.94 24.73
CA THR A 74 2.43 -11.31 24.34
C THR A 74 1.22 -12.23 24.51
N LEU A 75 0.84 -12.93 23.45
CA LEU A 75 -0.22 -13.96 23.49
C LEU A 75 0.36 -15.33 23.82
N PHE A 76 1.49 -15.67 23.22
CA PHE A 76 2.22 -16.92 23.41
C PHE A 76 3.67 -16.78 22.92
N SER A 77 4.54 -17.66 23.36
CA SER A 77 5.94 -17.68 22.91
C SER A 77 6.23 -18.95 22.12
N VAL A 78 6.88 -18.82 20.96
CA VAL A 78 7.29 -19.93 20.11
C VAL A 78 8.78 -19.78 19.79
N LEU A 79 9.59 -20.81 20.08
CA LEU A 79 11.03 -20.82 19.82
C LEU A 79 11.78 -19.60 20.41
N ASN A 80 11.41 -19.16 21.60
CA ASN A 80 11.94 -17.96 22.28
C ASN A 80 11.58 -16.60 21.59
N VAL A 81 10.61 -16.58 20.69
CA VAL A 81 10.02 -15.37 20.12
C VAL A 81 8.65 -15.18 20.76
N ASP A 82 8.44 -14.02 21.35
CA ASP A 82 7.16 -13.63 21.94
C ASP A 82 6.23 -13.12 20.85
N ILE A 83 5.10 -13.81 20.62
CA ILE A 83 4.13 -13.46 19.59
C ILE A 83 2.98 -12.68 20.22
N SER A 84 2.77 -11.48 19.75
CA SER A 84 1.66 -10.60 20.10
C SER A 84 0.53 -10.65 19.06
N GLY A 85 -0.61 -10.05 19.38
CA GLY A 85 -1.71 -9.90 18.41
C GLY A 85 -1.30 -9.06 17.19
N ARG A 86 -0.43 -8.05 17.38
CA ARG A 86 0.17 -7.25 16.32
C ARG A 86 0.96 -8.15 15.35
N ASP A 87 1.79 -9.03 15.86
CA ASP A 87 2.68 -9.87 15.07
C ASP A 87 1.87 -10.88 14.22
N VAL A 88 0.79 -11.43 14.78
CA VAL A 88 -0.13 -12.28 14.01
C VAL A 88 -0.75 -11.53 12.83
N ILE A 89 -1.15 -10.27 13.03
CA ILE A 89 -1.69 -9.41 11.94
C ILE A 89 -0.61 -9.11 10.92
N LEU A 90 0.62 -8.80 11.34
CA LEU A 90 1.74 -8.51 10.44
C LEU A 90 2.13 -9.73 9.60
N ILE A 91 2.27 -10.90 10.22
CA ILE A 91 2.58 -12.15 9.51
C ILE A 91 1.45 -12.52 8.55
N GLY A 92 0.21 -12.54 9.01
CA GLY A 92 -0.96 -12.86 8.19
C GLY A 92 -1.13 -11.89 7.02
N GLY A 93 -0.97 -10.58 7.27
CA GLY A 93 -1.00 -9.53 6.27
C GLY A 93 0.14 -9.65 5.27
N GLY A 94 1.36 -9.91 5.74
CA GLY A 94 2.52 -10.12 4.88
C GLY A 94 2.36 -11.33 3.97
N LEU A 95 1.87 -12.46 4.48
CA LEU A 95 1.55 -13.65 3.68
C LEU A 95 0.46 -13.36 2.64
N PHE A 96 -0.59 -12.63 3.04
CA PHE A 96 -1.64 -12.19 2.11
C PHE A 96 -1.06 -11.32 0.98
N LEU A 97 -0.18 -10.36 1.30
CA LEU A 97 0.48 -9.52 0.29
C LEU A 97 1.36 -10.32 -0.65
N LEU A 98 2.15 -11.27 -0.15
CA LEU A 98 2.97 -12.16 -0.97
C LEU A 98 2.11 -12.96 -1.94
N ALA A 99 1.07 -13.62 -1.44
CA ALA A 99 0.14 -14.38 -2.26
C ALA A 99 -0.50 -13.51 -3.34
N LYS A 100 -0.98 -12.31 -2.98
CA LYS A 100 -1.60 -11.37 -3.93
C LYS A 100 -0.63 -10.84 -4.96
N ALA A 101 0.58 -10.44 -4.54
CA ALA A 101 1.60 -9.96 -5.46
C ALA A 101 1.99 -11.05 -6.46
N THR A 102 2.23 -12.28 -5.99
CA THR A 102 2.60 -13.40 -6.85
C THR A 102 1.51 -13.73 -7.87
N LEU A 103 0.25 -13.81 -7.43
CA LEU A 103 -0.88 -14.06 -8.33
C LEU A 103 -1.05 -12.94 -9.36
N GLU A 104 -0.87 -11.66 -8.94
CA GLU A 104 -0.99 -10.52 -9.84
C GLU A 104 0.15 -10.46 -10.86
N ILE A 105 1.37 -10.83 -10.44
CA ILE A 105 2.53 -10.96 -11.33
C ILE A 105 2.26 -12.06 -12.34
N HIS A 106 1.81 -13.23 -11.89
CA HIS A 106 1.47 -14.36 -12.77
C HIS A 106 0.41 -13.97 -13.80
N ASP A 107 -0.72 -13.41 -13.35
CA ASP A 107 -1.79 -12.93 -14.23
C ASP A 107 -1.32 -11.86 -15.23
N SER A 108 -0.31 -11.05 -14.85
CA SER A 108 0.22 -9.99 -15.71
C SER A 108 1.24 -10.49 -16.73
N LEU A 109 1.94 -11.59 -16.45
CA LEU A 109 2.98 -12.17 -17.31
C LEU A 109 2.45 -13.32 -18.19
N GLU A 110 1.64 -14.18 -17.59
CA GLU A 110 1.12 -15.42 -18.20
C GLU A 110 -0.38 -15.37 -18.43
N GLY A 111 -0.99 -14.21 -18.11
CA GLY A 111 -2.43 -13.98 -18.27
C GLY A 111 -2.86 -14.23 -19.71
N GLU A 112 -3.54 -15.32 -19.88
CA GLU A 112 -3.92 -16.09 -21.02
C GLU A 112 -4.41 -15.25 -22.20
N GLU A 113 -3.71 -15.39 -23.32
CA GLU A 113 -4.37 -15.57 -24.61
C GLU A 113 -5.09 -16.94 -24.57
N HIS A 114 -6.17 -17.07 -23.82
CA HIS A 114 -7.11 -18.16 -24.06
C HIS A 114 -7.82 -17.86 -25.39
N GLU A 115 -7.28 -18.41 -26.45
CA GLU A 115 -8.00 -18.73 -27.69
C GLU A 115 -9.12 -19.74 -27.37
N GLY A 116 -10.12 -19.29 -26.69
CA GLY A 116 -11.27 -20.14 -26.37
C GLY A 116 -12.21 -19.40 -25.44
N GLY A 117 -13.13 -18.67 -26.02
CA GLY A 117 -14.38 -18.04 -25.59
C GLY A 117 -14.97 -18.22 -24.18
N ALA A 118 -14.18 -18.54 -23.17
CA ALA A 118 -14.66 -18.52 -21.79
C ALA A 118 -14.72 -17.07 -21.30
N PRO A 119 -15.88 -16.59 -20.79
CA PRO A 119 -16.00 -15.23 -20.30
C PRO A 119 -15.01 -15.01 -19.17
N LYS A 120 -14.11 -14.02 -19.30
CA LYS A 120 -13.23 -13.57 -18.21
C LYS A 120 -14.10 -13.41 -16.96
N LYS A 121 -13.81 -14.15 -15.88
CA LYS A 121 -14.52 -14.00 -14.60
C LYS A 121 -14.47 -12.52 -14.21
N ARG A 122 -15.62 -11.86 -14.25
CA ARG A 122 -15.73 -10.46 -13.84
C ARG A 122 -15.36 -10.38 -12.37
N VAL A 123 -14.30 -9.64 -12.07
CA VAL A 123 -13.90 -9.39 -10.68
C VAL A 123 -15.01 -8.58 -10.04
N SER A 124 -15.49 -9.04 -8.88
CA SER A 124 -16.54 -8.33 -8.16
C SER A 124 -16.02 -7.00 -7.61
N PHE A 125 -16.77 -5.93 -7.81
CA PHE A 125 -16.47 -4.60 -7.27
C PHE A 125 -16.19 -4.64 -5.75
N TRP A 126 -17.08 -5.29 -4.99
CA TRP A 126 -16.93 -5.42 -3.55
C TRP A 126 -15.71 -6.24 -3.12
N SER A 127 -15.35 -7.25 -3.90
CA SER A 127 -14.12 -8.02 -3.65
C SER A 127 -12.88 -7.13 -3.75
N VAL A 128 -12.83 -6.22 -4.72
CA VAL A 128 -11.73 -5.24 -4.85
C VAL A 128 -11.70 -4.27 -3.67
N ILE A 129 -12.86 -3.72 -3.29
CA ILE A 129 -12.96 -2.79 -2.14
C ILE A 129 -12.53 -3.45 -0.83
N ILE A 130 -12.97 -4.69 -0.58
CA ILE A 130 -12.55 -5.45 0.62
C ILE A 130 -11.04 -5.70 0.60
N GLN A 131 -10.46 -6.07 -0.53
CA GLN A 131 -9.02 -6.28 -0.66
C GLN A 131 -8.24 -4.99 -0.37
N ILE A 132 -8.70 -3.84 -0.89
CA ILE A 132 -8.11 -2.53 -0.59
C ILE A 132 -8.16 -2.27 0.92
N GLY A 133 -9.31 -2.46 1.56
CA GLY A 133 -9.45 -2.26 3.00
C GLY A 133 -8.55 -3.16 3.84
N LEU A 134 -8.46 -4.44 3.51
CA LEU A 134 -7.59 -5.39 4.21
C LEU A 134 -6.10 -4.99 4.10
N ILE A 135 -5.66 -4.61 2.91
CA ILE A 135 -4.29 -4.18 2.67
C ILE A 135 -4.00 -2.89 3.44
N ASP A 136 -4.93 -1.92 3.39
CA ASP A 136 -4.74 -0.66 4.10
C ASP A 136 -4.66 -0.86 5.62
N ILE A 137 -5.48 -1.73 6.21
CA ILE A 137 -5.41 -2.05 7.64
C ILE A 137 -4.01 -2.58 8.01
N VAL A 138 -3.45 -3.48 7.21
CA VAL A 138 -2.12 -4.06 7.45
C VAL A 138 -1.04 -2.98 7.42
N PHE A 139 -1.06 -2.10 6.41
CA PHE A 139 -0.09 -1.00 6.28
C PHE A 139 -0.28 0.09 7.35
N SER A 140 -1.53 0.35 7.73
CA SER A 140 -1.86 1.43 8.64
C SER A 140 -1.59 1.10 10.10
N LEU A 141 -1.55 -0.18 10.47
CA LEU A 141 -1.33 -0.58 11.87
C LEU A 141 -0.02 0.00 12.41
N ASP A 142 1.03 -0.06 11.62
CA ASP A 142 2.35 0.41 12.02
C ASP A 142 2.50 1.95 11.88
N SER A 143 1.90 2.55 10.86
CA SER A 143 1.91 4.00 10.70
C SER A 143 1.12 4.70 11.81
N VAL A 144 0.00 4.12 12.26
CA VAL A 144 -0.80 4.63 13.38
C VAL A 144 -0.02 4.58 14.70
N ILE A 145 0.69 3.47 14.97
CA ILE A 145 1.55 3.35 16.15
C ILE A 145 2.66 4.42 16.12
N THR A 146 3.28 4.61 14.96
CA THR A 146 4.32 5.63 14.76
C THR A 146 3.77 7.04 14.94
N ALA A 147 2.59 7.34 14.40
CA ALA A 147 1.96 8.66 14.52
C ALA A 147 1.67 9.04 15.97
N VAL A 148 1.25 8.09 16.80
CA VAL A 148 1.00 8.30 18.23
C VAL A 148 2.29 8.62 18.98
N GLY A 149 3.43 8.06 18.58
CA GLY A 149 4.74 8.41 19.14
C GLY A 149 5.25 9.80 18.75
N MET A 150 4.66 10.42 17.72
CA MET A 150 5.12 11.71 17.15
C MET A 150 4.23 12.91 17.48
N ALA A 151 3.00 12.70 17.92
CA ALA A 151 2.07 13.79 18.21
C ALA A 151 1.24 13.49 19.46
N ASP A 152 1.14 14.49 20.33
CA ASP A 152 0.33 14.41 21.57
C ASP A 152 -1.17 14.67 21.33
N HIS A 153 -1.52 15.21 20.16
CA HIS A 153 -2.87 15.65 19.85
C HIS A 153 -3.53 14.81 18.76
N LEU A 154 -4.54 14.03 19.12
CA LEU A 154 -5.35 13.23 18.21
C LEU A 154 -5.91 14.05 17.03
N ALA A 155 -6.32 15.30 17.27
CA ALA A 155 -6.83 16.18 16.23
C ALA A 155 -5.78 16.45 15.13
N VAL A 156 -4.51 16.62 15.50
CA VAL A 156 -3.39 16.84 14.55
C VAL A 156 -3.19 15.62 13.68
N MET A 157 -3.22 14.42 14.25
CA MET A 157 -3.10 13.16 13.51
C MET A 157 -4.25 12.97 12.52
N ILE A 158 -5.50 13.21 12.95
CA ILE A 158 -6.67 13.09 12.07
C ILE A 158 -6.59 14.09 10.91
N ILE A 159 -6.20 15.33 11.18
CA ILE A 159 -6.07 16.37 10.15
C ILE A 159 -4.96 15.98 9.16
N ALA A 160 -3.83 15.46 9.64
CA ALA A 160 -2.74 14.96 8.78
C ALA A 160 -3.23 13.87 7.82
N ILE A 161 -3.97 12.87 8.32
CA ILE A 161 -4.55 11.80 7.51
C ILE A 161 -5.54 12.36 6.47
N VAL A 162 -6.43 13.27 6.87
CA VAL A 162 -7.42 13.85 5.96
C VAL A 162 -6.75 14.64 4.84
N ILE A 163 -5.74 15.45 5.16
CA ILE A 163 -4.97 16.20 4.15
C ILE A 163 -4.23 15.24 3.22
N ALA A 164 -3.53 14.25 3.77
CA ALA A 164 -2.78 13.29 2.98
C ALA A 164 -3.67 12.51 2.02
N VAL A 165 -4.82 11.99 2.50
CA VAL A 165 -5.78 11.29 1.63
C VAL A 165 -6.42 12.23 0.61
N GLY A 166 -6.67 13.49 0.95
CA GLY A 166 -7.11 14.51 -0.01
C GLY A 166 -6.11 14.68 -1.17
N VAL A 167 -4.82 14.79 -0.87
CA VAL A 167 -3.75 14.83 -1.87
C VAL A 167 -3.71 13.53 -2.68
N MET A 168 -3.81 12.39 -2.02
CA MET A 168 -3.84 11.08 -2.68
C MET A 168 -5.03 10.94 -3.64
N MET A 169 -6.24 11.35 -3.25
CA MET A 169 -7.42 11.33 -4.11
C MET A 169 -7.23 12.18 -5.36
N PHE A 170 -6.60 13.32 -5.23
CA PHE A 170 -6.28 14.18 -6.37
C PHE A 170 -5.26 13.53 -7.31
N ALA A 171 -4.21 12.93 -6.77
CA ALA A 171 -3.13 12.31 -7.53
C ALA A 171 -3.50 10.92 -8.12
N ALA A 172 -4.40 10.18 -7.48
CA ALA A 172 -4.69 8.77 -7.79
C ALA A 172 -5.12 8.53 -9.24
N GLY A 173 -5.86 9.47 -9.84
CA GLY A 173 -6.28 9.35 -11.24
C GLY A 173 -5.11 9.45 -12.23
N ALA A 174 -4.16 10.35 -11.99
CA ALA A 174 -2.98 10.51 -12.82
C ALA A 174 -2.00 9.35 -12.64
N ILE A 175 -1.75 8.95 -11.39
CA ILE A 175 -0.88 7.83 -11.05
C ILE A 175 -1.44 6.52 -11.62
N GLY A 176 -2.75 6.28 -11.51
CA GLY A 176 -3.37 5.09 -12.04
C GLY A 176 -3.21 4.97 -13.57
N ARG A 177 -3.48 6.04 -14.31
CA ARG A 177 -3.24 6.04 -15.76
C ARG A 177 -1.77 5.81 -16.09
N PHE A 178 -0.86 6.45 -15.36
CA PHE A 178 0.57 6.26 -15.56
C PHE A 178 1.01 4.80 -15.37
N VAL A 179 0.49 4.12 -14.34
CA VAL A 179 0.76 2.70 -14.07
C VAL A 179 0.15 1.81 -15.15
N ASP A 180 -1.08 2.10 -15.60
CA ASP A 180 -1.76 1.36 -16.66
C ASP A 180 -1.00 1.48 -18.00
N ASP A 181 -0.45 2.67 -18.31
CA ASP A 181 0.30 2.95 -19.54
C ASP A 181 1.72 2.39 -19.53
N HIS A 182 2.25 2.01 -18.34
CA HIS A 182 3.63 1.55 -18.17
C HIS A 182 3.70 0.19 -17.46
N PRO A 183 3.61 -0.93 -18.20
CA PRO A 183 3.63 -2.28 -17.62
C PRO A 183 4.86 -2.57 -16.75
N THR A 184 6.02 -1.99 -17.06
CA THR A 184 7.25 -2.14 -16.26
C THR A 184 7.11 -1.49 -14.89
N ILE A 185 6.44 -0.33 -14.80
CA ILE A 185 6.11 0.33 -13.53
C ILE A 185 5.12 -0.51 -12.72
N LYS A 186 4.13 -1.14 -13.38
CA LYS A 186 3.21 -2.06 -12.72
C LYS A 186 3.95 -3.26 -12.11
N MET A 187 4.87 -3.87 -12.87
CA MET A 187 5.69 -4.99 -12.38
C MET A 187 6.61 -4.56 -11.23
N LEU A 188 7.19 -3.37 -11.32
CA LEU A 188 8.02 -2.81 -10.24
C LEU A 188 7.20 -2.62 -8.95
N ALA A 189 5.99 -2.08 -9.07
CA ALA A 189 5.08 -1.89 -7.93
C ALA A 189 4.67 -3.23 -7.29
N LEU A 190 4.40 -4.27 -8.08
CA LEU A 190 4.11 -5.60 -7.57
C LEU A 190 5.32 -6.23 -6.86
N SER A 191 6.54 -5.98 -7.38
CA SER A 191 7.78 -6.39 -6.72
C SER A 191 7.98 -5.70 -5.37
N PHE A 192 7.62 -4.41 -5.27
CA PHE A 192 7.63 -3.70 -3.99
C PHE A 192 6.61 -4.27 -3.01
N LEU A 193 5.44 -4.66 -3.48
CA LEU A 193 4.45 -5.32 -2.64
C LEU A 193 4.99 -6.62 -2.04
N THR A 194 5.70 -7.41 -2.87
CA THR A 194 6.38 -8.62 -2.40
C THR A 194 7.43 -8.28 -1.33
N LEU A 195 8.25 -7.25 -1.58
CA LEU A 195 9.26 -6.78 -0.62
C LEU A 195 8.64 -6.35 0.71
N ILE A 196 7.55 -5.58 0.66
CA ILE A 196 6.83 -5.13 1.86
C ILE A 196 6.19 -6.33 2.57
N GLY A 197 5.61 -7.28 1.85
CA GLY A 197 5.08 -8.52 2.43
C GLY A 197 6.13 -9.30 3.22
N VAL A 198 7.34 -9.44 2.67
CA VAL A 198 8.49 -10.06 3.38
C VAL A 198 8.89 -9.24 4.60
N ALA A 199 8.96 -7.91 4.48
CA ALA A 199 9.32 -7.03 5.58
C ALA A 199 8.32 -7.10 6.75
N LEU A 200 7.01 -7.19 6.45
CA LEU A 200 5.97 -7.36 7.47
C LEU A 200 6.07 -8.70 8.20
N ILE A 201 6.37 -9.79 7.47
CA ILE A 201 6.60 -11.10 8.10
C ILE A 201 7.84 -11.04 8.99
N ALA A 202 8.92 -10.43 8.51
CA ALA A 202 10.15 -10.26 9.30
C ALA A 202 9.88 -9.48 10.59
N GLU A 203 9.15 -8.36 10.51
CA GLU A 203 8.74 -7.54 11.66
C GLU A 203 7.88 -8.35 12.65
N GLY A 204 6.97 -9.21 12.15
CA GLY A 204 6.10 -10.06 12.97
C GLY A 204 6.82 -11.24 13.65
N ILE A 205 8.10 -11.50 13.33
CA ILE A 205 8.96 -12.48 14.00
C ILE A 205 10.15 -11.79 14.71
N ASP A 206 9.99 -10.53 15.11
CA ASP A 206 10.99 -9.70 15.80
C ASP A 206 12.28 -9.42 15.00
N VAL A 207 12.26 -9.62 13.67
CA VAL A 207 13.36 -9.22 12.79
C VAL A 207 13.06 -7.82 12.25
N HIS A 208 13.61 -6.82 12.92
CA HIS A 208 13.38 -5.41 12.57
C HIS A 208 14.20 -5.00 11.35
N ILE A 209 13.52 -4.70 10.23
CA ILE A 209 14.11 -4.13 9.02
C ILE A 209 13.84 -2.61 9.02
N PRO A 210 14.88 -1.76 9.15
CA PRO A 210 14.68 -0.32 9.10
C PRO A 210 14.02 0.10 7.77
N LYS A 211 12.85 0.70 7.84
CA LYS A 211 12.04 1.10 6.67
C LYS A 211 12.76 2.01 5.70
N GLY A 212 13.74 2.76 6.19
CA GLY A 212 14.60 3.62 5.35
C GLY A 212 15.28 2.86 4.22
N TYR A 213 15.71 1.61 4.45
CA TYR A 213 16.30 0.78 3.39
C TYR A 213 15.29 0.39 2.32
N ILE A 214 14.07 0.06 2.72
CA ILE A 214 12.98 -0.29 1.81
C ILE A 214 12.63 0.91 0.94
N TYR A 215 12.41 2.08 1.55
CA TYR A 215 12.09 3.31 0.82
C TYR A 215 13.23 3.77 -0.10
N PHE A 216 14.48 3.62 0.34
CA PHE A 216 15.64 3.92 -0.51
C PHE A 216 15.66 2.99 -1.73
N ALA A 217 15.50 1.67 -1.53
CA ALA A 217 15.48 0.69 -2.61
C ALA A 217 14.34 0.97 -3.61
N MET A 218 13.15 1.32 -3.10
CA MET A 218 11.99 1.68 -3.93
C MET A 218 12.25 2.95 -4.73
N ALA A 219 12.71 4.02 -4.08
CA ALA A 219 13.02 5.28 -4.75
C ALA A 219 14.11 5.10 -5.81
N PHE A 220 15.18 4.38 -5.49
CA PHE A 220 16.25 4.06 -6.43
C PHE A 220 15.71 3.31 -7.66
N SER A 221 14.91 2.26 -7.44
CA SER A 221 14.35 1.45 -8.53
C SER A 221 13.41 2.27 -9.42
N VAL A 222 12.57 3.14 -8.83
CA VAL A 222 11.71 4.05 -9.60
C VAL A 222 12.54 5.01 -10.43
N ILE A 223 13.61 5.61 -9.87
CA ILE A 223 14.49 6.50 -10.62
C ILE A 223 15.14 5.77 -11.79
N VAL A 224 15.67 4.56 -11.56
CA VAL A 224 16.27 3.75 -12.63
C VAL A 224 15.25 3.45 -13.72
N GLU A 225 14.02 3.07 -13.37
CA GLU A 225 12.98 2.77 -14.35
C GLU A 225 12.53 4.02 -15.11
N MET A 226 12.43 5.16 -14.45
CA MET A 226 12.15 6.44 -15.13
C MET A 226 13.26 6.81 -16.14
N LEU A 227 14.52 6.54 -15.83
CA LEU A 227 15.62 6.71 -16.76
C LEU A 227 15.51 5.74 -17.94
N ASN A 228 15.19 4.47 -17.68
CA ASN A 228 14.97 3.46 -18.72
C ASN A 228 13.85 3.87 -19.68
N LEU A 229 12.71 4.32 -19.15
CA LEU A 229 11.59 4.81 -19.95
C LEU A 229 11.99 6.02 -20.80
N ARG A 230 12.83 6.91 -20.27
CA ARG A 230 13.33 8.07 -21.03
C ARG A 230 14.27 7.68 -22.15
N VAL A 231 15.14 6.69 -21.92
CA VAL A 231 16.09 6.18 -22.92
C VAL A 231 15.36 5.35 -24.00
N ARG A 232 14.34 4.58 -23.63
CA ARG A 232 13.60 3.69 -24.51
C ARG A 232 12.52 4.35 -25.37
N ARG A 233 12.33 5.66 -25.31
CA ARG A 233 11.32 6.41 -26.09
C ARG A 233 11.33 6.18 -27.62
N GLY A 234 12.13 5.26 -28.12
CA GLY A 234 12.21 4.91 -29.55
C GLY A 234 11.95 3.45 -29.93
N ARG A 235 11.76 2.51 -28.97
CA ARG A 235 11.51 1.09 -29.32
C ARG A 235 10.56 0.42 -28.35
N PRO A 236 9.35 -0.01 -28.77
CA PRO A 236 8.52 -0.87 -27.94
C PRO A 236 9.26 -2.18 -27.67
N VAL A 237 9.33 -2.61 -26.40
CA VAL A 237 9.86 -3.92 -26.04
C VAL A 237 8.85 -4.96 -26.48
N GLN A 238 9.11 -5.62 -27.59
CA GLN A 238 8.44 -6.86 -27.94
C GLN A 238 9.11 -7.96 -27.10
N LEU A 239 8.38 -8.54 -26.17
CA LEU A 239 8.79 -9.79 -25.54
C LEU A 239 8.92 -10.83 -26.65
N LYS A 240 10.13 -11.38 -26.85
CA LYS A 240 10.37 -12.42 -27.86
C LYS A 240 9.46 -13.61 -27.54
N LYS A 241 8.45 -13.86 -28.38
CA LYS A 241 7.87 -15.19 -28.49
C LYS A 241 9.03 -16.12 -28.87
N LYS A 242 9.31 -17.11 -28.05
CA LYS A 242 10.10 -18.26 -28.49
C LYS A 242 9.22 -19.03 -29.48
N ASP A 243 9.54 -18.91 -30.75
CA ASP A 243 9.02 -19.84 -31.73
C ASP A 243 9.55 -21.23 -31.35
N VAL A 244 8.64 -22.14 -31.03
CA VAL A 244 8.87 -23.58 -30.90
C VAL A 244 8.20 -24.22 -32.09
#